data_68fd273d3b8548c56a94fb142b1d9519
#
_entry.id   68fd273d3b8548c56a94fb142b1d9519
#
_cell.length_a   1.000
_cell.length_b   1.000
_cell.length_c   1.000
_cell.angle_alpha   90.00
_cell.angle_beta   90.00
_cell.angle_gamma   90.00
#
_symmetry.space_group_name_H-M   'P 1'
#
loop_
_entity.id
_entity.type
_entity.pdbx_description
1 polymer ?
#
loop_
_entity_poly.entity_id
_entity_poly.type
_entity_poly.pdbx_seq_one_letter_code
_entity_poly.pdbx_strand_id
1 'polypeptide(L)'
;MKNIKVGIIGGAGYTAGELIRLLINHPNAELDFVYSTSNAGNSISNIHQDLMGDLDMKFTDTVNPNVDVLFLCSGHGNSVKFLSANAFSDTTRIIDLGNDFRLEKDKVFTSTGSVQAKTFVYGLPELQRDDIKKANYIANPGCFATAIQLALLPLAEKGLLHNDVHINAVTGATGAGTSLSETSHFPWRDNNFSYYKPFTHQHLGEINQSVKQLQNGFTSEILFMPNRGNFSRGIFATVYTNFEGTLEEAKALFEAFYKDAKFTFVSDEVLHLKQVVNTNKCLIHLHKHNNKLLVTSIIDNLLKGASGQAIQNMNLMFGLEETTGLQLKATYF
;
A
#
# COMPACT_ATOMS: atom_id res chain seq x y z
N MET A 1 -17.73 -11.94 -18.91
CA MET A 1 -18.13 -10.90 -17.91
C MET A 1 -17.81 -9.55 -18.52
N LYS A 2 -18.58 -8.48 -18.18
CA LYS A 2 -18.25 -7.11 -18.63
C LYS A 2 -16.96 -6.68 -17.96
N ASN A 3 -16.01 -6.09 -18.69
CA ASN A 3 -14.80 -5.55 -18.12
C ASN A 3 -15.11 -4.37 -17.17
N ILE A 4 -14.39 -4.28 -16.06
CA ILE A 4 -14.45 -3.18 -15.09
C ILE A 4 -13.78 -1.97 -15.74
N LYS A 5 -14.52 -0.89 -15.94
CA LYS A 5 -14.00 0.37 -16.47
C LYS A 5 -13.25 1.13 -15.38
N VAL A 6 -12.00 1.44 -15.64
CA VAL A 6 -11.05 2.03 -14.68
C VAL A 6 -10.66 3.44 -15.07
N GLY A 7 -10.84 4.39 -14.15
CA GLY A 7 -10.27 5.74 -14.23
C GLY A 7 -9.09 5.88 -13.26
N ILE A 8 -8.04 6.57 -13.67
CA ILE A 8 -6.86 6.87 -12.84
C ILE A 8 -6.66 8.37 -12.76
N ILE A 9 -6.56 8.93 -11.55
CA ILE A 9 -6.27 10.34 -11.28
C ILE A 9 -4.83 10.47 -10.79
N GLY A 10 -4.10 11.48 -11.31
CA GLY A 10 -2.68 11.67 -10.99
C GLY A 10 -1.78 10.72 -11.78
N GLY A 11 -2.11 10.51 -13.04
CA GLY A 11 -1.56 9.48 -13.92
C GLY A 11 -0.05 9.50 -14.17
N ALA A 12 0.66 10.60 -13.87
CA ALA A 12 2.09 10.74 -14.17
C ALA A 12 3.04 10.28 -13.03
N GLY A 13 2.51 9.85 -11.88
CA GLY A 13 3.30 9.40 -10.73
C GLY A 13 3.70 7.92 -10.83
N TYR A 14 4.70 7.50 -10.01
CA TYR A 14 5.16 6.10 -9.97
C TYR A 14 4.06 5.09 -9.64
N THR A 15 3.18 5.41 -8.69
CA THR A 15 2.04 4.53 -8.34
C THR A 15 1.06 4.38 -9.50
N ALA A 16 0.82 5.45 -10.26
CA ALA A 16 -0.04 5.38 -11.44
C ALA A 16 0.61 4.54 -12.56
N GLY A 17 1.91 4.72 -12.82
CA GLY A 17 2.64 3.89 -13.79
C GLY A 17 2.56 2.39 -13.45
N GLU A 18 2.77 2.03 -12.18
CA GLU A 18 2.61 0.65 -11.71
C GLU A 18 1.17 0.15 -11.84
N LEU A 19 0.16 0.98 -11.53
CA LEU A 19 -1.24 0.64 -11.74
C LEU A 19 -1.54 0.35 -13.21
N ILE A 20 -1.11 1.23 -14.12
CA ILE A 20 -1.32 1.07 -15.57
C ILE A 20 -0.68 -0.25 -16.03
N ARG A 21 0.60 -0.48 -15.67
CA ARG A 21 1.34 -1.71 -16.01
C ARG A 21 0.61 -2.98 -15.58
N LEU A 22 -0.05 -2.97 -14.43
CA LEU A 22 -0.81 -4.11 -13.93
C LEU A 22 -2.17 -4.24 -14.61
N LEU A 23 -2.86 -3.11 -14.81
CA LEU A 23 -4.23 -3.09 -15.33
C LEU A 23 -4.32 -3.44 -16.82
N ILE A 24 -3.34 -3.09 -17.64
CA ILE A 24 -3.31 -3.48 -19.07
C ILE A 24 -3.22 -4.99 -19.27
N ASN A 25 -2.72 -5.72 -18.27
CA ASN A 25 -2.64 -7.18 -18.26
C ASN A 25 -3.71 -7.84 -17.37
N HIS A 26 -4.64 -7.06 -16.81
CA HIS A 26 -5.66 -7.59 -15.92
C HIS A 26 -6.86 -8.11 -16.71
N PRO A 27 -7.24 -9.41 -16.60
CA PRO A 27 -8.23 -10.04 -17.49
C PRO A 27 -9.65 -9.49 -17.36
N ASN A 28 -9.97 -8.77 -16.30
CA ASN A 28 -11.30 -8.25 -16.01
C ASN A 28 -11.35 -6.71 -15.92
N ALA A 29 -10.27 -5.99 -16.25
CA ALA A 29 -10.22 -4.55 -16.19
C ALA A 29 -9.90 -3.93 -17.55
N GLU A 30 -10.42 -2.72 -17.77
CA GLU A 30 -10.20 -1.92 -18.98
C GLU A 30 -9.95 -0.48 -18.58
N LEU A 31 -8.82 0.09 -18.99
CA LEU A 31 -8.52 1.51 -18.76
C LEU A 31 -9.46 2.36 -19.61
N ASP A 32 -10.27 3.21 -18.97
CA ASP A 32 -11.16 4.16 -19.63
C ASP A 32 -10.46 5.51 -19.81
N PHE A 33 -9.80 6.01 -18.77
CA PHE A 33 -9.01 7.23 -18.83
C PHE A 33 -7.88 7.26 -17.80
N VAL A 34 -6.85 8.03 -18.12
CA VAL A 34 -5.73 8.37 -17.21
C VAL A 34 -5.59 9.90 -17.16
N TYR A 35 -5.98 10.48 -16.01
CA TYR A 35 -6.06 11.93 -15.83
C TYR A 35 -4.72 12.50 -15.36
N SER A 36 -4.25 13.53 -16.10
CA SER A 36 -3.10 14.36 -15.73
C SER A 36 -3.20 15.71 -16.44
N THR A 37 -3.47 16.77 -15.68
CA THR A 37 -3.60 18.13 -16.25
C THR A 37 -2.31 18.63 -16.91
N SER A 38 -1.15 18.32 -16.32
CA SER A 38 0.15 18.75 -16.84
C SER A 38 0.60 17.98 -18.10
N ASN A 39 0.00 16.82 -18.38
CA ASN A 39 0.38 15.95 -19.50
C ASN A 39 -0.77 15.68 -20.47
N ALA A 40 -1.91 16.37 -20.33
CA ALA A 40 -3.08 16.16 -21.20
C ALA A 40 -2.71 16.27 -22.69
N GLY A 41 -3.18 15.29 -23.48
CA GLY A 41 -2.88 15.16 -24.91
C GLY A 41 -1.57 14.43 -25.24
N ASN A 42 -0.63 14.28 -24.29
CA ASN A 42 0.61 13.52 -24.49
C ASN A 42 0.34 12.02 -24.37
N SER A 43 1.11 11.20 -25.09
CA SER A 43 1.08 9.74 -24.91
C SER A 43 1.53 9.36 -23.51
N ILE A 44 0.86 8.35 -22.91
CA ILE A 44 1.24 7.80 -21.61
C ILE A 44 2.68 7.28 -21.64
N SER A 45 3.10 6.67 -22.75
CA SER A 45 4.46 6.16 -22.93
C SER A 45 5.55 7.27 -22.98
N ASN A 46 5.19 8.54 -23.10
CA ASN A 46 6.17 9.64 -22.99
C ASN A 46 6.63 9.85 -21.53
N ILE A 47 5.81 9.47 -20.56
CA ILE A 47 6.12 9.55 -19.12
C ILE A 47 6.50 8.18 -18.57
N HIS A 48 5.69 7.17 -18.87
CA HIS A 48 5.91 5.78 -18.50
C HIS A 48 6.50 5.03 -19.69
N GLN A 49 7.81 5.21 -19.91
CA GLN A 49 8.51 4.73 -21.11
C GLN A 49 8.58 3.20 -21.21
N ASP A 50 8.45 2.52 -20.07
CA ASP A 50 8.33 1.07 -19.95
C ASP A 50 7.04 0.50 -20.55
N LEU A 51 6.05 1.34 -20.85
CA LEU A 51 4.79 0.97 -21.52
C LEU A 51 4.82 1.20 -23.05
N MET A 52 5.99 1.50 -23.62
CA MET A 52 6.13 1.68 -25.06
C MET A 52 5.85 0.37 -25.81
N GLY A 53 4.84 0.39 -26.68
CA GLY A 53 4.39 -0.79 -27.43
C GLY A 53 3.29 -1.60 -26.75
N ASP A 54 3.02 -1.38 -25.46
CA ASP A 54 2.00 -2.09 -24.70
C ASP A 54 0.67 -1.33 -24.64
N LEU A 55 0.71 0.00 -24.75
CA LEU A 55 -0.46 0.87 -24.60
C LEU A 55 -0.39 2.07 -25.56
N ASP A 56 -1.42 2.23 -26.41
CA ASP A 56 -1.63 3.43 -27.22
C ASP A 56 -2.77 4.27 -26.63
N MET A 57 -2.48 4.98 -25.55
CA MET A 57 -3.42 5.87 -24.87
C MET A 57 -2.73 7.19 -24.52
N LYS A 58 -3.51 8.27 -24.47
CA LYS A 58 -3.06 9.60 -24.08
C LYS A 58 -3.61 9.98 -22.72
N PHE A 59 -2.85 10.81 -21.99
CA PHE A 59 -3.39 11.49 -20.82
C PHE A 59 -4.52 12.46 -21.21
N THR A 60 -5.48 12.60 -20.30
CA THR A 60 -6.60 13.54 -20.44
C THR A 60 -6.69 14.49 -19.24
N ASP A 61 -7.29 15.66 -19.44
CA ASP A 61 -7.72 16.61 -18.39
C ASP A 61 -9.23 16.55 -18.15
N THR A 62 -9.93 15.61 -18.75
CA THR A 62 -11.35 15.36 -18.57
C THR A 62 -11.58 13.99 -17.91
N VAL A 63 -12.65 13.86 -17.15
CA VAL A 63 -13.02 12.63 -16.46
C VAL A 63 -14.29 12.03 -17.04
N ASN A 64 -14.38 10.71 -17.09
CA ASN A 64 -15.64 10.01 -17.30
C ASN A 64 -16.27 9.71 -15.91
N PRO A 65 -17.39 10.33 -15.55
CA PRO A 65 -18.01 10.14 -14.24
C PRO A 65 -18.68 8.77 -14.05
N ASN A 66 -18.76 7.97 -15.12
CA ASN A 66 -19.48 6.69 -15.16
C ASN A 66 -18.52 5.47 -15.22
N VAL A 67 -17.29 5.61 -14.74
CA VAL A 67 -16.39 4.46 -14.58
C VAL A 67 -16.84 3.57 -13.42
N ASP A 68 -16.53 2.27 -13.50
CA ASP A 68 -16.87 1.33 -12.44
C ASP A 68 -15.97 1.52 -11.21
N VAL A 69 -14.69 1.88 -11.41
CA VAL A 69 -13.73 2.18 -10.32
C VAL A 69 -12.81 3.34 -10.68
N LEU A 70 -12.53 4.16 -9.67
CA LEU A 70 -11.61 5.30 -9.73
C LEU A 70 -10.45 5.09 -8.76
N PHE A 71 -9.21 5.15 -9.26
CA PHE A 71 -8.01 5.17 -8.45
C PHE A 71 -7.47 6.59 -8.30
N LEU A 72 -7.27 7.03 -7.05
CA LEU A 72 -6.71 8.35 -6.74
C LEU A 72 -5.22 8.23 -6.42
N CYS A 73 -4.36 8.66 -7.35
CA CYS A 73 -2.90 8.62 -7.26
C CYS A 73 -2.26 10.01 -7.20
N SER A 74 -3.03 11.05 -6.89
CA SER A 74 -2.59 12.46 -6.96
C SER A 74 -1.74 12.94 -5.77
N GLY A 75 -1.37 12.04 -4.86
CA GLY A 75 -0.58 12.36 -3.67
C GLY A 75 -1.41 12.92 -2.52
N HIS A 76 -0.75 13.10 -1.38
CA HIS A 76 -1.39 13.46 -0.11
C HIS A 76 -2.04 14.84 -0.15
N GLY A 77 -3.25 14.98 0.43
CA GLY A 77 -4.02 16.21 0.53
C GLY A 77 -4.74 16.62 -0.76
N ASN A 78 -4.67 15.84 -1.83
CA ASN A 78 -5.27 16.15 -3.11
C ASN A 78 -6.55 15.36 -3.43
N SER A 79 -6.77 14.23 -2.77
CA SER A 79 -7.95 13.39 -3.02
C SER A 79 -9.24 14.09 -2.59
N VAL A 80 -9.26 14.73 -1.43
CA VAL A 80 -10.40 15.55 -0.96
C VAL A 80 -10.70 16.68 -1.95
N LYS A 81 -9.67 17.42 -2.40
CA LYS A 81 -9.84 18.54 -3.35
C LYS A 81 -10.43 18.05 -4.68
N PHE A 82 -9.89 16.94 -5.21
CA PHE A 82 -10.34 16.38 -6.46
C PHE A 82 -11.79 15.90 -6.40
N LEU A 83 -12.15 15.14 -5.37
CA LEU A 83 -13.52 14.64 -5.17
C LEU A 83 -14.53 15.77 -4.87
N SER A 84 -14.08 16.90 -4.30
CA SER A 84 -14.93 18.07 -4.08
C SER A 84 -15.24 18.84 -5.38
N ALA A 85 -14.32 18.78 -6.34
CA ALA A 85 -14.45 19.48 -7.63
C ALA A 85 -15.11 18.61 -8.72
N ASN A 86 -15.15 17.30 -8.57
CA ASN A 86 -15.63 16.37 -9.58
C ASN A 86 -16.65 15.38 -9.01
N ALA A 87 -17.84 15.36 -9.59
CA ALA A 87 -18.89 14.40 -9.22
C ALA A 87 -18.73 13.10 -10.03
N PHE A 88 -18.88 11.97 -9.36
CA PHE A 88 -18.92 10.63 -9.97
C PHE A 88 -20.26 9.96 -9.67
N SER A 89 -20.62 8.97 -10.48
CA SER A 89 -21.80 8.15 -10.24
C SER A 89 -21.76 7.52 -8.84
N ASP A 90 -22.92 7.41 -8.19
CA ASP A 90 -23.03 6.75 -6.88
C ASP A 90 -22.63 5.26 -6.93
N THR A 91 -22.58 4.66 -8.11
CA THR A 91 -22.12 3.28 -8.34
C THR A 91 -20.61 3.19 -8.55
N THR A 92 -19.91 4.31 -8.78
CA THR A 92 -18.44 4.34 -8.94
C THR A 92 -17.78 4.02 -7.61
N ARG A 93 -16.99 2.97 -7.59
CA ARG A 93 -16.13 2.63 -6.44
C ARG A 93 -14.85 3.47 -6.46
N ILE A 94 -14.32 3.82 -5.30
CA ILE A 94 -13.14 4.68 -5.19
C ILE A 94 -12.08 4.00 -4.33
N ILE A 95 -10.84 3.97 -4.83
CA ILE A 95 -9.66 3.49 -4.11
C ILE A 95 -8.65 4.63 -4.04
N ASP A 96 -8.45 5.18 -2.84
CA ASP A 96 -7.51 6.27 -2.62
C ASP A 96 -6.13 5.74 -2.18
N LEU A 97 -5.09 6.06 -2.94
CA LEU A 97 -3.70 5.75 -2.61
C LEU A 97 -3.03 6.90 -1.84
N GLY A 98 -3.72 8.02 -1.64
CA GLY A 98 -3.32 9.10 -0.76
C GLY A 98 -3.46 8.73 0.72
N ASN A 99 -3.23 9.70 1.61
CA ASN A 99 -3.41 9.52 3.05
C ASN A 99 -4.67 10.19 3.59
N ASP A 100 -5.48 10.76 2.72
CA ASP A 100 -6.57 11.68 3.08
C ASP A 100 -7.66 11.00 3.92
N PHE A 101 -7.88 9.68 3.71
CA PHE A 101 -8.99 8.93 4.32
C PHE A 101 -8.56 7.72 5.16
N ARG A 102 -7.28 7.57 5.49
CA ARG A 102 -6.75 6.37 6.16
C ARG A 102 -7.07 6.27 7.65
N LEU A 103 -7.22 7.42 8.32
CA LEU A 103 -7.46 7.43 9.76
C LEU A 103 -8.95 7.52 10.07
N GLU A 104 -9.37 6.91 11.19
CA GLU A 104 -10.76 6.90 11.65
C GLU A 104 -11.41 8.30 11.69
N LYS A 105 -10.62 9.31 12.10
CA LYS A 105 -11.07 10.70 12.15
C LYS A 105 -11.27 11.34 10.77
N ASP A 106 -10.65 10.80 9.73
CA ASP A 106 -10.60 11.37 8.38
C ASP A 106 -11.35 10.52 7.34
N LYS A 107 -11.87 9.35 7.74
CA LYS A 107 -12.46 8.35 6.83
C LYS A 107 -13.78 8.74 6.18
N VAL A 108 -14.44 9.79 6.68
CA VAL A 108 -15.75 10.24 6.18
C VAL A 108 -15.57 11.48 5.31
N PHE A 109 -16.00 11.39 4.07
CA PHE A 109 -15.99 12.48 3.10
C PHE A 109 -17.40 12.82 2.66
N THR A 110 -17.74 14.11 2.67
CA THR A 110 -18.98 14.62 2.09
C THR A 110 -18.64 15.74 1.10
N SER A 111 -18.96 15.55 -0.18
CA SER A 111 -18.75 16.61 -1.18
C SER A 111 -19.73 17.75 -0.99
N THR A 112 -19.32 18.97 -1.32
CA THR A 112 -20.19 20.15 -1.28
C THR A 112 -21.43 19.93 -2.14
N GLY A 113 -22.63 20.08 -1.56
CA GLY A 113 -23.90 19.85 -2.25
C GLY A 113 -24.40 18.41 -2.29
N SER A 114 -23.64 17.42 -1.74
CA SER A 114 -24.11 16.04 -1.60
C SER A 114 -24.74 15.83 -0.22
N VAL A 115 -25.84 15.06 -0.19
CA VAL A 115 -26.49 14.62 1.05
C VAL A 115 -25.85 13.33 1.58
N GLN A 116 -25.13 12.60 0.73
CA GLN A 116 -24.60 11.27 1.05
C GLN A 116 -23.10 11.33 1.38
N ALA A 117 -22.77 10.91 2.59
CA ALA A 117 -21.37 10.76 3.03
C ALA A 117 -20.74 9.47 2.45
N LYS A 118 -19.50 9.57 2.01
CA LYS A 118 -18.66 8.44 1.58
C LYS A 118 -17.77 8.02 2.74
N THR A 119 -17.94 6.81 3.24
CA THR A 119 -17.11 6.27 4.32
C THR A 119 -16.07 5.32 3.72
N PHE A 120 -14.81 5.64 3.91
CA PHE A 120 -13.68 4.85 3.42
C PHE A 120 -13.31 3.74 4.42
N VAL A 121 -13.17 2.52 3.92
CA VAL A 121 -12.64 1.38 4.67
C VAL A 121 -11.13 1.34 4.49
N TYR A 122 -10.38 1.10 5.57
CA TYR A 122 -8.92 0.94 5.50
C TYR A 122 -8.55 -0.35 4.76
N GLY A 123 -7.87 -0.22 3.64
CA GLY A 123 -7.69 -1.26 2.63
C GLY A 123 -6.53 -2.22 2.89
N LEU A 124 -6.40 -2.78 4.10
CA LEU A 124 -5.45 -3.85 4.42
C LEU A 124 -6.19 -5.20 4.43
N PRO A 125 -6.08 -6.03 3.36
CA PRO A 125 -6.86 -7.26 3.23
C PRO A 125 -6.63 -8.27 4.35
N GLU A 126 -5.42 -8.34 4.91
CA GLU A 126 -5.07 -9.21 6.01
C GLU A 126 -5.76 -8.85 7.34
N LEU A 127 -6.25 -7.60 7.45
CA LEU A 127 -6.97 -7.10 8.63
C LEU A 127 -8.48 -6.99 8.40
N GLN A 128 -8.92 -6.56 7.22
CA GLN A 128 -10.30 -6.12 6.98
C GLN A 128 -10.93 -6.71 5.69
N ARG A 129 -10.56 -7.92 5.32
CA ARG A 129 -11.01 -8.58 4.08
C ARG A 129 -12.53 -8.51 3.86
N ASP A 130 -13.33 -8.82 4.87
CA ASP A 130 -14.78 -8.90 4.71
C ASP A 130 -15.46 -7.53 4.63
N ASP A 131 -14.86 -6.51 5.25
CA ASP A 131 -15.32 -5.12 5.12
C ASP A 131 -14.96 -4.56 3.74
N ILE A 132 -13.75 -4.88 3.23
CA ILE A 132 -13.31 -4.51 1.88
C ILE A 132 -14.24 -5.07 0.81
N LYS A 133 -14.68 -6.34 0.93
CA LYS A 133 -15.64 -6.96 -0.03
C LYS A 133 -16.97 -6.21 -0.12
N LYS A 134 -17.38 -5.54 0.96
CA LYS A 134 -18.65 -4.82 1.04
C LYS A 134 -18.51 -3.32 0.76
N ALA A 135 -17.28 -2.81 0.72
CA ALA A 135 -17.00 -1.39 0.60
C ALA A 135 -17.17 -0.87 -0.83
N ASN A 136 -17.63 0.38 -0.94
CA ASN A 136 -17.55 1.16 -2.17
C ASN A 136 -16.35 2.11 -2.19
N TYR A 137 -15.77 2.40 -1.03
CA TYR A 137 -14.69 3.37 -0.87
C TYR A 137 -13.57 2.77 -0.01
N ILE A 138 -12.34 2.76 -0.54
CA ILE A 138 -11.17 2.19 0.12
C ILE A 138 -10.08 3.25 0.27
N ALA A 139 -9.53 3.37 1.48
CA ALA A 139 -8.28 4.08 1.76
C ALA A 139 -7.13 3.07 1.76
N ASN A 140 -6.36 3.02 0.69
CA ASN A 140 -5.26 2.07 0.52
C ASN A 140 -4.10 2.43 1.47
N PRO A 141 -3.55 1.49 2.26
CA PRO A 141 -2.51 1.74 3.25
C PRO A 141 -1.23 2.36 2.70
N GLY A 142 -0.48 3.05 3.56
CA GLY A 142 0.87 3.49 3.25
C GLY A 142 1.86 2.33 3.21
N CYS A 143 2.93 2.47 2.42
CA CYS A 143 3.86 1.36 2.17
C CYS A 143 4.58 0.87 3.44
N PHE A 144 5.13 1.76 4.27
CA PHE A 144 5.70 1.35 5.55
C PHE A 144 4.63 0.83 6.51
N ALA A 145 3.43 1.45 6.52
CA ALA A 145 2.34 0.99 7.36
C ALA A 145 1.98 -0.46 7.01
N THR A 146 1.89 -0.80 5.73
CA THR A 146 1.64 -2.19 5.28
C THR A 146 2.71 -3.15 5.82
N ALA A 147 4.00 -2.88 5.57
CA ALA A 147 5.07 -3.78 6.00
C ALA A 147 5.11 -3.97 7.52
N ILE A 148 4.95 -2.89 8.28
CA ILE A 148 5.05 -2.91 9.74
C ILE A 148 3.80 -3.55 10.37
N GLN A 149 2.61 -3.23 9.90
CA GLN A 149 1.38 -3.84 10.40
C GLN A 149 1.40 -5.35 10.20
N LEU A 150 1.82 -5.83 9.03
CA LEU A 150 1.94 -7.27 8.77
C LEU A 150 2.95 -7.96 9.69
N ALA A 151 3.91 -7.25 10.26
CA ALA A 151 4.79 -7.78 11.30
C ALA A 151 4.16 -7.78 12.71
N LEU A 152 3.11 -6.99 12.96
CA LEU A 152 2.55 -6.76 14.31
C LEU A 152 1.16 -7.38 14.53
N LEU A 153 0.34 -7.46 13.47
CA LEU A 153 -1.07 -7.88 13.60
C LEU A 153 -1.26 -9.22 14.30
N PRO A 154 -0.46 -10.30 14.05
CA PRO A 154 -0.62 -11.55 14.74
C PRO A 154 -0.43 -11.43 16.26
N LEU A 155 0.56 -10.63 16.69
CA LEU A 155 0.83 -10.39 18.12
C LEU A 155 -0.29 -9.55 18.75
N ALA A 156 -0.75 -8.51 18.04
CA ALA A 156 -1.83 -7.63 18.50
C ALA A 156 -3.15 -8.39 18.65
N GLU A 157 -3.50 -9.29 17.71
CA GLU A 157 -4.72 -10.11 17.80
C GLU A 157 -4.77 -10.96 19.08
N LYS A 158 -3.62 -11.44 19.54
CA LYS A 158 -3.52 -12.24 20.76
C LYS A 158 -3.25 -11.41 22.02
N GLY A 159 -3.21 -10.07 21.89
CA GLY A 159 -2.95 -9.19 23.02
C GLY A 159 -1.52 -9.29 23.58
N LEU A 160 -0.55 -9.67 22.76
CA LEU A 160 0.83 -9.99 23.19
C LEU A 160 1.81 -8.81 23.09
N LEU A 161 1.37 -7.62 22.68
CA LEU A 161 2.17 -6.41 22.68
C LEU A 161 2.09 -5.73 24.06
N HIS A 162 2.99 -6.09 24.97
CA HIS A 162 3.02 -5.58 26.34
C HIS A 162 4.11 -4.53 26.60
N ASN A 163 5.03 -4.36 25.64
CA ASN A 163 6.18 -3.48 25.75
C ASN A 163 6.30 -2.64 24.49
N ASP A 164 7.22 -1.66 24.53
CA ASP A 164 7.54 -0.86 23.36
C ASP A 164 7.94 -1.73 22.17
N VAL A 165 7.51 -1.29 21.01
CA VAL A 165 7.82 -1.92 19.74
C VAL A 165 8.87 -1.07 19.03
N HIS A 166 10.03 -1.65 18.80
CA HIS A 166 11.14 -0.99 18.11
C HIS A 166 11.16 -1.39 16.64
N ILE A 167 11.19 -0.40 15.77
CA ILE A 167 11.11 -0.60 14.32
C ILE A 167 12.22 0.17 13.62
N ASN A 168 13.03 -0.56 12.86
CA ASN A 168 13.94 0.00 11.89
C ASN A 168 13.53 -0.49 10.50
N ALA A 169 13.16 0.41 9.59
CA ALA A 169 12.76 0.02 8.26
C ALA A 169 13.43 0.88 7.18
N VAL A 170 13.91 0.22 6.15
CA VAL A 170 14.60 0.85 5.01
C VAL A 170 13.70 0.79 3.78
N THR A 171 13.49 1.93 3.10
CA THR A 171 12.76 2.00 1.84
C THR A 171 13.64 2.40 0.67
N GLY A 172 13.29 1.91 -0.52
CA GLY A 172 13.86 2.38 -1.77
C GLY A 172 13.46 3.83 -2.10
N ALA A 173 14.23 4.44 -2.99
CA ALA A 173 14.11 5.85 -3.36
C ALA A 173 12.74 6.22 -3.99
N THR A 174 12.07 5.29 -4.68
CA THR A 174 10.76 5.49 -5.30
C THR A 174 9.64 5.81 -4.31
N GLY A 175 9.84 5.50 -3.02
CA GLY A 175 8.90 5.89 -1.96
C GLY A 175 8.77 7.40 -1.75
N ALA A 176 9.71 8.20 -2.26
CA ALA A 176 9.64 9.67 -2.24
C ALA A 176 8.79 10.27 -3.37
N GLY A 177 8.36 9.48 -4.35
CA GLY A 177 7.65 9.94 -5.54
C GLY A 177 8.58 10.60 -6.58
N THR A 178 7.97 11.23 -7.58
CA THR A 178 8.68 11.87 -8.70
C THR A 178 9.11 13.32 -8.44
N SER A 179 8.62 13.94 -7.36
CA SER A 179 8.95 15.34 -7.03
C SER A 179 10.43 15.50 -6.69
N LEU A 180 11.06 16.49 -7.29
CA LEU A 180 12.45 16.83 -7.02
C LEU A 180 12.61 17.36 -5.58
N SER A 181 13.60 16.84 -4.88
CA SER A 181 13.99 17.32 -3.55
C SER A 181 15.49 17.17 -3.38
N GLU A 182 16.09 17.95 -2.48
CA GLU A 182 17.51 17.87 -2.18
C GLU A 182 17.99 16.44 -1.92
N THR A 183 17.22 15.69 -1.11
CA THR A 183 17.56 14.31 -0.72
C THR A 183 17.24 13.26 -1.78
N SER A 184 16.67 13.63 -2.92
CA SER A 184 16.43 12.74 -4.07
C SER A 184 17.41 12.95 -5.23
N HIS A 185 18.27 13.97 -5.17
CA HIS A 185 19.33 14.19 -6.15
C HIS A 185 20.32 13.02 -6.15
N PHE A 186 20.78 12.64 -7.36
CA PHE A 186 21.68 11.51 -7.55
C PHE A 186 22.96 11.61 -6.67
N PRO A 187 23.73 12.74 -6.66
CA PRO A 187 24.93 12.84 -5.84
C PRO A 187 24.67 12.74 -4.33
N TRP A 188 23.48 13.13 -3.87
CA TRP A 188 23.11 12.98 -2.46
C TRP A 188 22.65 11.56 -2.15
N ARG A 189 21.95 10.93 -3.10
CA ARG A 189 21.31 9.61 -2.91
C ARG A 189 22.26 8.44 -3.13
N ASP A 190 23.22 8.58 -4.05
CA ASP A 190 24.15 7.53 -4.39
C ASP A 190 25.14 7.26 -3.25
N ASN A 191 25.41 5.98 -2.99
CA ASN A 191 26.28 5.53 -1.90
C ASN A 191 25.95 6.13 -0.52
N ASN A 192 24.69 6.51 -0.29
CA ASN A 192 24.26 7.17 0.94
C ASN A 192 23.11 6.40 1.62
N PHE A 193 23.13 6.41 2.95
CA PHE A 193 22.11 5.85 3.82
C PHE A 193 21.76 6.86 4.92
N SER A 194 20.47 7.13 5.11
CA SER A 194 20.03 8.13 6.09
C SER A 194 18.66 7.82 6.65
N TYR A 195 18.43 8.14 7.91
CA TYR A 195 17.09 8.17 8.49
C TYR A 195 16.39 9.51 8.21
N TYR A 196 15.06 9.52 8.37
CA TYR A 196 14.24 10.73 8.29
C TYR A 196 13.00 10.59 9.17
N LYS A 197 12.50 11.72 9.71
CA LYS A 197 11.30 11.74 10.58
C LYS A 197 11.26 10.63 11.64
N PRO A 198 12.34 10.42 12.44
CA PRO A 198 12.34 9.38 13.48
C PRO A 198 11.20 9.67 14.46
N PHE A 199 10.46 8.63 14.83
CA PHE A 199 9.32 8.65 15.77
C PHE A 199 8.16 9.58 15.41
N THR A 200 8.20 10.26 14.27
CA THR A 200 7.19 11.25 13.83
C THR A 200 6.64 11.00 12.43
N HIS A 201 6.96 9.85 11.84
CA HIS A 201 6.51 9.51 10.50
C HIS A 201 4.98 9.34 10.47
N GLN A 202 4.32 9.90 9.43
CA GLN A 202 2.86 9.92 9.32
C GLN A 202 2.22 8.52 9.35
N HIS A 203 2.91 7.48 8.90
CA HIS A 203 2.38 6.10 8.94
C HIS A 203 2.21 5.54 10.36
N LEU A 204 2.80 6.18 11.40
CA LEU A 204 2.56 5.79 12.79
C LEU A 204 1.07 5.90 13.16
N GLY A 205 0.33 6.85 12.59
CA GLY A 205 -1.11 6.97 12.78
C GLY A 205 -1.85 5.71 12.35
N GLU A 206 -1.53 5.21 11.15
CA GLU A 206 -2.12 3.98 10.60
C GLU A 206 -1.75 2.74 11.44
N ILE A 207 -0.48 2.60 11.81
CA ILE A 207 0.04 1.46 12.57
C ILE A 207 -0.61 1.40 13.96
N ASN A 208 -0.62 2.53 14.69
CA ASN A 208 -1.25 2.62 15.99
C ASN A 208 -2.75 2.31 15.95
N GLN A 209 -3.46 2.81 14.92
CA GLN A 209 -4.88 2.55 14.73
C GLN A 209 -5.16 1.06 14.58
N SER A 210 -4.43 0.37 13.71
CA SER A 210 -4.62 -1.06 13.46
C SER A 210 -4.22 -1.93 14.66
N VAL A 211 -3.12 -1.59 15.34
CA VAL A 211 -2.73 -2.30 16.58
C VAL A 211 -3.79 -2.14 17.66
N LYS A 212 -4.30 -0.91 17.88
CA LYS A 212 -5.35 -0.66 18.89
C LYS A 212 -6.71 -1.25 18.50
N GLN A 213 -7.00 -1.43 17.23
CA GLN A 213 -8.21 -2.12 16.77
C GLN A 213 -8.22 -3.59 17.23
N LEU A 214 -7.07 -4.26 17.22
CA LEU A 214 -6.94 -5.67 17.65
C LEU A 214 -6.63 -5.79 19.14
N GLN A 215 -5.80 -4.90 19.68
CA GLN A 215 -5.41 -4.86 21.09
C GLN A 215 -5.76 -3.50 21.69
N ASN A 216 -7.02 -3.33 22.09
CA ASN A 216 -7.54 -2.03 22.60
C ASN A 216 -6.77 -1.53 23.84
N GLY A 217 -6.19 -2.44 24.65
CA GLY A 217 -5.37 -2.10 25.82
C GLY A 217 -3.91 -1.79 25.53
N PHE A 218 -3.48 -1.67 24.28
CA PHE A 218 -2.10 -1.31 23.94
C PHE A 218 -1.80 0.13 24.33
N THR A 219 -0.86 0.32 25.28
CA THR A 219 -0.45 1.63 25.84
C THR A 219 1.02 1.93 25.66
N SER A 220 1.83 0.94 25.25
CA SER A 220 3.25 1.10 24.97
C SER A 220 3.50 1.91 23.69
N GLU A 221 4.75 2.29 23.45
CA GLU A 221 5.11 3.10 22.28
C GLU A 221 5.50 2.25 21.07
N ILE A 222 5.21 2.76 19.88
CA ILE A 222 5.73 2.24 18.61
C ILE A 222 6.83 3.18 18.14
N LEU A 223 8.07 2.77 18.33
CA LEU A 223 9.28 3.54 18.08
C LEU A 223 9.80 3.24 16.67
N PHE A 224 9.33 4.01 15.69
CA PHE A 224 9.65 3.81 14.28
C PHE A 224 10.75 4.74 13.78
N MET A 225 11.81 4.15 13.23
CA MET A 225 12.93 4.82 12.59
C MET A 225 12.97 4.47 11.09
N PRO A 226 12.38 5.31 10.22
CA PRO A 226 12.42 5.10 8.78
C PRO A 226 13.76 5.52 8.19
N ASN A 227 14.28 4.71 7.27
CA ASN A 227 15.53 4.95 6.56
C ASN A 227 15.31 4.91 5.05
N ARG A 228 16.16 5.63 4.31
CA ARG A 228 16.26 5.57 2.86
C ARG A 228 17.51 4.81 2.48
N GLY A 229 17.33 3.70 1.74
CA GLY A 229 18.41 2.89 1.21
C GLY A 229 18.88 3.35 -0.17
N ASN A 230 20.06 2.90 -0.57
CA ASN A 230 20.62 3.14 -1.92
C ASN A 230 20.11 2.07 -2.91
N PHE A 231 18.80 1.98 -3.08
CA PHE A 231 18.13 1.12 -4.06
C PHE A 231 16.80 1.76 -4.46
N SER A 232 16.24 1.35 -5.59
CA SER A 232 15.05 1.99 -6.15
C SER A 232 13.76 1.51 -5.48
N ARG A 233 13.59 0.21 -5.26
CA ARG A 233 12.32 -0.41 -4.83
C ARG A 233 12.51 -1.38 -3.67
N GLY A 234 11.48 -1.47 -2.84
CA GLY A 234 11.37 -2.40 -1.73
C GLY A 234 11.36 -1.72 -0.37
N ILE A 235 10.79 -2.41 0.61
CA ILE A 235 10.86 -2.10 2.04
C ILE A 235 11.38 -3.32 2.77
N PHE A 236 12.42 -3.11 3.59
CA PHE A 236 12.93 -4.09 4.53
C PHE A 236 12.68 -3.55 5.94
N ALA A 237 11.71 -4.13 6.64
CA ALA A 237 11.36 -3.72 8.00
C ALA A 237 11.82 -4.78 9.01
N THR A 238 12.53 -4.34 10.03
CA THR A 238 12.87 -5.14 11.23
C THR A 238 12.11 -4.57 12.42
N VAL A 239 11.31 -5.42 13.05
CA VAL A 239 10.43 -5.07 14.16
C VAL A 239 10.78 -5.98 15.33
N TYR A 240 11.06 -5.45 16.52
CA TYR A 240 11.28 -6.30 17.69
C TYR A 240 10.60 -5.76 18.95
N THR A 241 10.14 -6.68 19.77
CA THR A 241 9.53 -6.42 21.07
C THR A 241 9.79 -7.60 22.00
N ASN A 242 9.36 -7.51 23.24
CA ASN A 242 9.39 -8.66 24.16
C ASN A 242 8.32 -9.69 23.77
N PHE A 243 8.68 -10.96 23.90
CA PHE A 243 7.78 -12.10 23.71
C PHE A 243 8.25 -13.25 24.59
N GLU A 244 7.40 -13.71 25.49
CA GLU A 244 7.77 -14.72 26.50
C GLU A 244 7.71 -16.15 25.97
N GLY A 245 7.00 -16.40 24.85
CA GLY A 245 6.90 -17.72 24.22
C GLY A 245 8.16 -18.17 23.48
N THR A 246 8.13 -19.36 22.94
CA THR A 246 9.20 -19.94 22.11
C THR A 246 9.13 -19.42 20.67
N LEU A 247 10.14 -19.71 19.83
CA LEU A 247 10.12 -19.39 18.40
C LEU A 247 9.03 -20.18 17.67
N GLU A 248 8.84 -21.44 18.05
CA GLU A 248 7.83 -22.34 17.49
C GLU A 248 6.41 -21.83 17.75
N GLU A 249 6.15 -21.34 18.97
CA GLU A 249 4.87 -20.71 19.32
C GLU A 249 4.64 -19.43 18.52
N ALA A 250 5.67 -18.59 18.32
CA ALA A 250 5.57 -17.42 17.50
C ALA A 250 5.29 -17.78 16.03
N LYS A 251 5.99 -18.77 15.46
CA LYS A 251 5.76 -19.25 14.10
C LYS A 251 4.32 -19.75 13.92
N ALA A 252 3.87 -20.62 14.79
CA ALA A 252 2.52 -21.18 14.74
C ALA A 252 1.45 -20.06 14.80
N LEU A 253 1.68 -19.02 15.62
CA LEU A 253 0.82 -17.84 15.70
C LEU A 253 0.72 -17.09 14.37
N PHE A 254 1.87 -16.80 13.73
CA PHE A 254 1.93 -16.07 12.46
C PHE A 254 1.34 -16.91 11.31
N GLU A 255 1.67 -18.19 11.24
CA GLU A 255 1.12 -19.11 10.23
C GLU A 255 -0.40 -19.25 10.35
N ALA A 256 -0.93 -19.34 11.57
CA ALA A 256 -2.36 -19.41 11.82
C ALA A 256 -3.08 -18.12 11.40
N PHE A 257 -2.48 -16.96 11.67
CA PHE A 257 -3.05 -15.66 11.27
C PHE A 257 -3.08 -15.48 9.75
N TYR A 258 -2.01 -15.86 9.05
CA TYR A 258 -1.87 -15.67 7.60
C TYR A 258 -2.28 -16.87 6.74
N LYS A 259 -2.86 -17.94 7.32
CA LYS A 259 -3.22 -19.17 6.59
C LYS A 259 -4.09 -18.92 5.34
N ASP A 260 -4.97 -17.91 5.39
CA ASP A 260 -5.89 -17.56 4.31
C ASP A 260 -5.42 -16.32 3.51
N ALA A 261 -4.29 -15.73 3.88
CA ALA A 261 -3.72 -14.57 3.18
C ALA A 261 -3.11 -15.01 1.84
N LYS A 262 -3.50 -14.33 0.74
CA LYS A 262 -3.05 -14.71 -0.61
C LYS A 262 -1.65 -14.20 -0.95
N PHE A 263 -1.18 -13.18 -0.22
CA PHE A 263 0.08 -12.51 -0.54
C PHE A 263 1.04 -12.36 0.65
N THR A 264 0.68 -12.85 1.84
CA THR A 264 1.54 -12.78 3.03
C THR A 264 1.94 -14.19 3.45
N PHE A 265 3.27 -14.44 3.53
CA PHE A 265 3.83 -15.77 3.78
C PHE A 265 4.87 -15.70 4.87
N VAL A 266 4.85 -16.68 5.79
CA VAL A 266 5.90 -16.89 6.80
C VAL A 266 6.99 -17.77 6.19
N SER A 267 8.25 -17.36 6.36
CA SER A 267 9.43 -18.03 5.82
C SER A 267 10.31 -18.58 6.93
N ASP A 268 10.77 -19.80 6.78
CA ASP A 268 11.82 -20.38 7.63
C ASP A 268 13.20 -19.81 7.34
N GLU A 269 13.41 -19.32 6.12
CA GLU A 269 14.68 -18.80 5.64
C GLU A 269 14.80 -17.29 5.88
N VAL A 270 16.03 -16.82 6.07
CA VAL A 270 16.37 -15.39 6.19
C VAL A 270 16.00 -14.65 4.91
N LEU A 271 15.45 -13.46 5.06
CA LEU A 271 14.88 -12.70 3.96
C LEU A 271 15.84 -11.66 3.38
N HIS A 272 15.66 -11.39 2.08
CA HIS A 272 16.28 -10.27 1.37
C HIS A 272 15.33 -9.67 0.32
N LEU A 273 15.49 -8.39 -0.01
CA LEU A 273 14.55 -7.64 -0.85
C LEU A 273 14.31 -8.23 -2.25
N LYS A 274 15.30 -8.85 -2.86
CA LYS A 274 15.17 -9.44 -4.20
C LYS A 274 14.11 -10.54 -4.30
N GLN A 275 13.65 -11.10 -3.15
CA GLN A 275 12.58 -12.09 -3.12
C GLN A 275 11.19 -11.51 -3.40
N VAL A 276 10.99 -10.19 -3.17
CA VAL A 276 9.66 -9.55 -3.25
C VAL A 276 9.58 -8.39 -4.23
N VAL A 277 10.71 -7.78 -4.61
CA VAL A 277 10.72 -6.68 -5.57
C VAL A 277 10.01 -7.10 -6.86
N ASN A 278 9.11 -6.26 -7.33
CA ASN A 278 8.24 -6.51 -8.48
C ASN A 278 7.10 -7.52 -8.25
N THR A 279 6.77 -7.84 -6.99
CA THR A 279 5.63 -8.72 -6.65
C THR A 279 4.70 -8.08 -5.63
N ASN A 280 3.45 -8.59 -5.55
CA ASN A 280 2.50 -8.20 -4.50
C ASN A 280 2.69 -9.01 -3.20
N LYS A 281 3.84 -9.65 -3.00
CA LYS A 281 4.10 -10.49 -1.83
C LYS A 281 4.61 -9.67 -0.65
N CYS A 282 4.21 -10.09 0.56
CA CYS A 282 4.88 -9.82 1.81
C CYS A 282 5.49 -11.13 2.31
N LEU A 283 6.78 -11.14 2.62
CA LEU A 283 7.43 -12.25 3.30
C LEU A 283 7.79 -11.84 4.72
N ILE A 284 7.56 -12.74 5.66
CA ILE A 284 7.80 -12.56 7.09
C ILE A 284 8.74 -13.65 7.58
N HIS A 285 9.78 -13.27 8.35
CA HIS A 285 10.68 -14.20 9.02
C HIS A 285 10.80 -13.85 10.49
N LEU A 286 10.83 -14.87 11.34
CA LEU A 286 10.87 -14.74 12.78
C LEU A 286 12.20 -15.23 13.33
N HIS A 287 12.79 -14.47 14.25
CA HIS A 287 13.98 -14.86 15.00
C HIS A 287 13.78 -14.54 16.47
N LYS A 288 14.20 -15.46 17.35
CA LYS A 288 14.09 -15.31 18.78
C LYS A 288 15.47 -15.21 19.42
N HIS A 289 15.67 -14.22 20.28
CA HIS A 289 16.87 -14.08 21.12
C HIS A 289 16.45 -13.74 22.55
N ASN A 290 16.67 -14.65 23.48
CA ASN A 290 16.18 -14.52 24.84
C ASN A 290 14.66 -14.20 24.85
N ASN A 291 14.27 -13.12 25.51
CA ASN A 291 12.88 -12.63 25.52
C ASN A 291 12.54 -11.68 24.36
N LYS A 292 13.38 -11.52 23.36
CA LYS A 292 13.12 -10.66 22.20
C LYS A 292 12.68 -11.49 20.99
N LEU A 293 11.55 -11.14 20.43
CA LEU A 293 11.12 -11.60 19.11
C LEU A 293 11.46 -10.53 18.07
N LEU A 294 12.25 -10.90 17.10
CA LEU A 294 12.53 -10.09 15.90
C LEU A 294 11.65 -10.63 14.77
N VAL A 295 10.86 -9.74 14.19
CA VAL A 295 10.05 -10.00 13.00
C VAL A 295 10.62 -9.20 11.85
N THR A 296 11.10 -9.87 10.81
CA THR A 296 11.49 -9.23 9.54
C THR A 296 10.32 -9.30 8.58
N SER A 297 9.91 -8.17 8.01
CA SER A 297 8.83 -8.08 7.02
C SER A 297 9.35 -7.34 5.79
N ILE A 298 9.21 -7.95 4.61
CA ILE A 298 9.67 -7.37 3.35
C ILE A 298 8.55 -7.31 2.31
N ILE A 299 8.48 -6.18 1.59
CA ILE A 299 7.52 -5.95 0.50
C ILE A 299 8.17 -5.14 -0.63
N ASP A 300 7.54 -5.12 -1.80
CA ASP A 300 7.76 -4.06 -2.78
C ASP A 300 6.92 -2.84 -2.39
N ASN A 301 7.54 -1.67 -2.24
CA ASN A 301 6.88 -0.44 -1.78
C ASN A 301 5.85 0.12 -2.78
N LEU A 302 5.98 -0.18 -4.08
CA LEU A 302 5.07 0.26 -5.12
C LEU A 302 3.98 -0.78 -5.44
N LEU A 303 4.18 -2.06 -5.07
CA LEU A 303 3.19 -3.12 -5.30
C LEU A 303 2.41 -3.45 -4.03
N LYS A 304 2.89 -4.38 -3.19
CA LYS A 304 2.19 -4.67 -1.92
C LYS A 304 2.07 -3.43 -1.03
N GLY A 305 3.02 -2.51 -1.14
CA GLY A 305 2.99 -1.22 -0.43
C GLY A 305 2.07 -0.15 -1.05
N ALA A 306 1.55 -0.34 -2.27
CA ALA A 306 0.73 0.67 -2.97
C ALA A 306 -0.20 0.05 -4.03
N SER A 307 0.22 0.04 -5.30
CA SER A 307 -0.63 -0.23 -6.46
C SER A 307 -1.09 -1.68 -6.57
N GLY A 308 -0.24 -2.64 -6.20
CA GLY A 308 -0.63 -4.06 -6.17
C GLY A 308 -1.69 -4.33 -5.11
N GLN A 309 -1.55 -3.76 -3.91
CA GLN A 309 -2.57 -3.84 -2.86
C GLN A 309 -3.87 -3.14 -3.27
N ALA A 310 -3.79 -2.02 -4.01
CA ALA A 310 -4.97 -1.34 -4.53
C ALA A 310 -5.74 -2.22 -5.54
N ILE A 311 -5.06 -2.97 -6.41
CA ILE A 311 -5.70 -3.96 -7.30
C ILE A 311 -6.23 -5.16 -6.51
N GLN A 312 -5.51 -5.64 -5.50
CA GLN A 312 -6.01 -6.67 -4.58
C GLN A 312 -7.33 -6.24 -3.93
N ASN A 313 -7.41 -4.98 -3.48
CA ASN A 313 -8.65 -4.38 -2.95
C ASN A 313 -9.74 -4.29 -4.03
N MET A 314 -9.42 -3.84 -5.24
CA MET A 314 -10.36 -3.84 -6.36
C MET A 314 -10.93 -5.24 -6.62
N ASN A 315 -10.09 -6.26 -6.66
CA ASN A 315 -10.55 -7.65 -6.88
C ASN A 315 -11.55 -8.07 -5.81
N LEU A 316 -11.25 -7.81 -4.53
CA LEU A 316 -12.16 -8.11 -3.42
C LEU A 316 -13.49 -7.34 -3.53
N MET A 317 -13.44 -6.04 -3.83
CA MET A 317 -14.62 -5.19 -3.99
C MET A 317 -15.55 -5.68 -5.10
N PHE A 318 -14.99 -6.18 -6.21
CA PHE A 318 -15.76 -6.67 -7.36
C PHE A 318 -16.06 -8.17 -7.32
N GLY A 319 -15.71 -8.85 -6.23
CA GLY A 319 -15.96 -10.30 -6.07
C GLY A 319 -15.13 -11.17 -7.03
N LEU A 320 -13.99 -10.65 -7.49
CA LEU A 320 -13.03 -11.41 -8.29
C LEU A 320 -12.13 -12.25 -7.37
N GLU A 321 -11.44 -13.22 -7.98
CA GLU A 321 -10.37 -13.92 -7.27
C GLU A 321 -9.26 -12.91 -6.89
N GLU A 322 -8.89 -12.88 -5.62
CA GLU A 322 -8.01 -11.87 -5.01
C GLU A 322 -6.66 -11.72 -5.72
N THR A 323 -6.16 -12.81 -6.30
CA THR A 323 -4.87 -12.88 -7.00
C THR A 323 -4.92 -12.49 -8.47
N THR A 324 -6.09 -12.20 -9.02
CA THR A 324 -6.27 -11.89 -10.46
C THR A 324 -5.40 -10.69 -10.86
N GLY A 325 -4.61 -10.84 -11.93
CA GLY A 325 -3.69 -9.81 -12.44
C GLY A 325 -2.45 -9.54 -11.56
N LEU A 326 -2.27 -10.26 -10.43
CA LEU A 326 -1.20 -10.03 -9.46
C LEU A 326 -0.22 -11.22 -9.31
N GLN A 327 -0.29 -12.21 -10.20
CA GLN A 327 0.63 -13.35 -10.20
C GLN A 327 1.97 -12.99 -10.86
N LEU A 328 2.75 -12.19 -10.15
CA LEU A 328 4.00 -11.63 -10.62
C LEU A 328 5.20 -12.42 -10.08
N LYS A 329 6.28 -12.43 -10.84
CA LYS A 329 7.56 -13.01 -10.42
C LYS A 329 8.53 -11.92 -10.00
N ALA A 330 9.27 -12.16 -8.91
CA ALA A 330 10.29 -11.24 -8.44
C ALA A 330 11.46 -11.12 -9.44
N THR A 331 12.03 -9.92 -9.50
CA THR A 331 13.31 -9.68 -10.17
C THR A 331 14.43 -10.12 -9.22
N TYR A 332 14.76 -11.41 -9.25
CA TYR A 332 15.63 -12.03 -8.25
C TYR A 332 17.13 -11.77 -8.49
N PHE A 333 17.54 -11.48 -9.74
CA PHE A 333 18.93 -11.24 -10.13
C PHE A 333 19.18 -9.77 -10.46
#